data_06aa64d00a76d3bb94fa30360c0e50ec
#
_entry.id   06aa64d00a76d3bb94fa30360c0e50ec
#
_cell.length_a   1.000
_cell.length_b   1.000
_cell.length_c   1.000
_cell.angle_alpha   90.00
_cell.angle_beta   90.00
_cell.angle_gamma   90.00
#
_symmetry.space_group_name_H-M   'P 1'
#
loop_
_entity.id
_entity.type
_entity.pdbx_description
1 polymer ?
#
loop_
_entity_poly.entity_id
_entity_poly.type
_entity_poly.pdbx_seq_one_letter_code
_entity_poly.pdbx_strand_id
1 'polypeptide(L)'
;MTTLIDGKALATKLQGEIAEKTARLKEETGVVPGLVVIVVGDNPASKIYVRNKERSAIAAGFRSEVRQLPENISQDELLEVIEHYNQDPLWHGILVQLPLPKHIDADAVLLAIDPTKDVDGFHPLNMGRLWAGNPIMVPSTPAGIMEMFKEYGIDLEGKRAVVIGRSNIVGKPMAQLLLAKNATVTLTHSRTHHLPKIAKRADILVVAIGRAKFVTADFVKEGAVVIDVGMNRDENGKLCGDVDFDSVAPLASHITPVPGGVGPMTVTMLMEQTYEAAVRALKK
;
A
#
# COMPACT_ATOMS: atom_id res chain seq x y z
N MET A 1 13.09 -4.60 -25.43
CA MET A 1 13.60 -5.14 -24.14
C MET A 1 12.66 -4.71 -23.04
N THR A 2 12.35 -5.57 -22.10
CA THR A 2 11.47 -5.27 -20.97
C THR A 2 12.25 -4.60 -19.85
N THR A 3 11.72 -3.50 -19.32
CA THR A 3 12.29 -2.81 -18.15
C THR A 3 11.71 -3.40 -16.88
N LEU A 4 12.58 -3.81 -15.95
CA LEU A 4 12.13 -4.20 -14.61
C LEU A 4 11.89 -2.94 -13.76
N ILE A 5 10.73 -2.86 -13.14
CA ILE A 5 10.41 -1.81 -12.16
C ILE A 5 10.95 -2.29 -10.80
N ASP A 6 12.17 -1.91 -10.46
CA ASP A 6 12.82 -2.27 -9.20
C ASP A 6 12.29 -1.43 -8.04
N GLY A 7 11.23 -1.92 -7.41
CA GLY A 7 10.63 -1.27 -6.25
C GLY A 7 11.51 -1.29 -5.02
N LYS A 8 12.43 -2.25 -4.90
CA LYS A 8 13.37 -2.31 -3.78
C LYS A 8 14.41 -1.18 -3.86
N ALA A 9 14.97 -0.94 -5.06
CA ALA A 9 15.91 0.16 -5.28
C ALA A 9 15.22 1.51 -5.04
N LEU A 10 14.02 1.71 -5.58
CA LEU A 10 13.24 2.93 -5.38
C LEU A 10 12.87 3.14 -3.90
N ALA A 11 12.44 2.09 -3.21
CA ALA A 11 12.15 2.14 -1.78
C ALA A 11 13.38 2.59 -0.96
N THR A 12 14.57 2.07 -1.28
CA THR A 12 15.82 2.46 -0.61
C THR A 12 16.12 3.94 -0.81
N LYS A 13 15.97 4.45 -2.04
CA LYS A 13 16.15 5.88 -2.37
C LYS A 13 15.20 6.74 -1.55
N LEU A 14 13.88 6.48 -1.62
CA LEU A 14 12.86 7.27 -0.94
C LEU A 14 12.96 7.20 0.59
N GLN A 15 13.33 6.05 1.16
CA GLN A 15 13.56 5.93 2.60
C GLN A 15 14.72 6.80 3.07
N GLY A 16 15.78 6.94 2.27
CA GLY A 16 16.86 7.88 2.52
C GLY A 16 16.37 9.33 2.53
N GLU A 17 15.58 9.71 1.54
CA GLU A 17 14.98 11.05 1.44
C GLU A 17 14.03 11.35 2.63
N ILE A 18 13.24 10.36 3.08
CA ILE A 18 12.37 10.49 4.26
C ILE A 18 13.20 10.68 5.53
N ALA A 19 14.30 9.94 5.68
CA ALA A 19 15.18 10.10 6.84
C ALA A 19 15.82 11.50 6.91
N GLU A 20 16.25 12.05 5.77
CA GLU A 20 16.78 13.41 5.68
C GLU A 20 15.71 14.46 6.01
N LYS A 21 14.49 14.32 5.45
CA LYS A 21 13.34 15.18 5.77
C LYS A 21 13.01 15.14 7.27
N THR A 22 13.04 13.96 7.87
CA THR A 22 12.77 13.74 9.30
C THR A 22 13.81 14.42 10.19
N ALA A 23 15.10 14.27 9.85
CA ALA A 23 16.17 14.93 10.60
C ALA A 23 16.03 16.45 10.58
N ARG A 24 15.72 17.03 9.42
CA ARG A 24 15.46 18.45 9.24
C ARG A 24 14.23 18.92 10.03
N LEU A 25 13.11 18.19 9.95
CA LEU A 25 11.90 18.49 10.71
C LEU A 25 12.19 18.55 12.22
N LYS A 26 12.94 17.57 12.73
CA LYS A 26 13.34 17.52 14.14
C LYS A 26 14.22 18.70 14.52
N GLU A 27 15.18 19.08 13.68
CA GLU A 27 16.08 20.22 13.93
C GLU A 27 15.31 21.55 13.96
N GLU A 28 14.39 21.75 13.02
CA GLU A 28 13.66 23.01 12.84
C GLU A 28 12.51 23.19 13.86
N THR A 29 11.86 22.10 14.26
CA THR A 29 10.60 22.17 15.03
C THR A 29 10.61 21.38 16.35
N GLY A 30 11.61 20.54 16.58
CA GLY A 30 11.63 19.58 17.68
C GLY A 30 10.70 18.38 17.52
N VAL A 31 9.87 18.34 16.46
CA VAL A 31 8.90 17.26 16.24
C VAL A 31 9.57 16.06 15.61
N VAL A 32 9.30 14.89 16.20
CA VAL A 32 9.70 13.59 15.67
C VAL A 32 8.43 12.83 15.23
N PRO A 33 8.29 12.43 13.96
CA PRO A 33 7.14 11.63 13.54
C PRO A 33 7.03 10.37 14.40
N GLY A 34 5.81 10.04 14.84
CA GLY A 34 5.52 8.87 15.66
C GLY A 34 4.59 7.91 14.93
N LEU A 35 4.98 6.63 14.85
CA LEU A 35 4.19 5.56 14.28
C LEU A 35 3.95 4.46 15.32
N VAL A 36 2.68 4.15 15.59
CA VAL A 36 2.32 2.97 16.36
C VAL A 36 1.71 1.90 15.45
N VAL A 37 2.18 0.67 15.61
CA VAL A 37 1.64 -0.51 14.94
C VAL A 37 0.98 -1.40 16.01
N ILE A 38 -0.33 -1.49 15.98
CA ILE A 38 -1.13 -2.31 16.90
C ILE A 38 -1.31 -3.70 16.28
N VAL A 39 -0.96 -4.72 17.04
CA VAL A 39 -1.03 -6.13 16.60
C VAL A 39 -1.86 -6.93 17.60
N VAL A 40 -2.88 -7.62 17.11
CA VAL A 40 -3.72 -8.49 17.95
C VAL A 40 -3.43 -9.96 17.63
N GLY A 41 -3.09 -10.73 18.65
CA GLY A 41 -2.72 -12.14 18.49
C GLY A 41 -1.30 -12.35 17.95
N ASP A 42 -0.99 -13.58 17.55
CA ASP A 42 0.37 -14.02 17.28
C ASP A 42 0.53 -14.67 15.89
N ASN A 43 -0.08 -14.04 14.85
CA ASN A 43 0.01 -14.53 13.48
C ASN A 43 1.45 -14.44 12.94
N PRO A 44 2.10 -15.56 12.55
CA PRO A 44 3.48 -15.56 12.09
C PRO A 44 3.72 -14.72 10.84
N ALA A 45 2.73 -14.65 9.93
CA ALA A 45 2.85 -13.83 8.73
C ALA A 45 2.87 -12.33 9.08
N SER A 46 2.05 -11.91 10.03
CA SER A 46 2.00 -10.51 10.50
C SER A 46 3.32 -10.09 11.16
N LYS A 47 4.01 -10.97 11.87
CA LYS A 47 5.28 -10.67 12.55
C LYS A 47 6.38 -10.15 11.61
N ILE A 48 6.47 -10.75 10.42
CA ILE A 48 7.49 -10.35 9.43
C ILE A 48 7.19 -8.93 8.93
N TYR A 49 5.94 -8.64 8.61
CA TYR A 49 5.52 -7.32 8.14
C TYR A 49 5.69 -6.23 9.21
N VAL A 50 5.28 -6.53 10.44
CA VAL A 50 5.42 -5.63 11.59
C VAL A 50 6.88 -5.29 11.85
N ARG A 51 7.76 -6.31 11.89
CA ARG A 51 9.20 -6.09 12.06
C ARG A 51 9.80 -5.21 10.96
N ASN A 52 9.38 -5.40 9.71
CA ASN A 52 9.86 -4.58 8.60
C ASN A 52 9.38 -3.14 8.73
N LYS A 53 8.13 -2.90 9.14
CA LYS A 53 7.58 -1.57 9.40
C LYS A 53 8.34 -0.85 10.52
N GLU A 54 8.55 -1.55 11.65
CA GLU A 54 9.30 -1.02 12.79
C GLU A 54 10.74 -0.65 12.40
N ARG A 55 11.46 -1.55 11.72
CA ARG A 55 12.82 -1.26 11.25
C ARG A 55 12.88 -0.06 10.31
N SER A 56 11.91 0.07 9.39
CA SER A 56 11.85 1.20 8.47
C SER A 56 11.53 2.51 9.20
N ALA A 57 10.64 2.48 10.20
CA ALA A 57 10.32 3.64 11.02
C ALA A 57 11.56 4.11 11.82
N ILE A 58 12.25 3.19 12.46
CA ILE A 58 13.50 3.50 13.20
C ILE A 58 14.58 4.04 12.25
N ALA A 59 14.77 3.44 11.07
CA ALA A 59 15.73 3.90 10.07
C ALA A 59 15.40 5.29 9.53
N ALA A 60 14.10 5.64 9.44
CA ALA A 60 13.64 6.97 9.07
C ALA A 60 13.76 8.00 10.21
N GLY A 61 14.25 7.62 11.39
CA GLY A 61 14.38 8.50 12.56
C GLY A 61 13.07 8.76 13.31
N PHE A 62 12.06 7.93 13.12
CA PHE A 62 10.75 8.06 13.77
C PHE A 62 10.76 7.50 15.20
N ARG A 63 9.86 8.00 16.03
CA ARG A 63 9.37 7.28 17.20
C ARG A 63 8.54 6.10 16.69
N SER A 64 8.85 4.89 17.13
CA SER A 64 8.15 3.68 16.70
C SER A 64 7.77 2.84 17.90
N GLU A 65 6.53 2.36 17.93
CA GLU A 65 6.03 1.40 18.92
C GLU A 65 5.29 0.28 18.21
N VAL A 66 5.57 -0.96 18.64
CA VAL A 66 4.74 -2.13 18.30
C VAL A 66 3.94 -2.50 19.54
N ARG A 67 2.64 -2.19 19.52
CA ARG A 67 1.72 -2.53 20.59
C ARG A 67 1.15 -3.91 20.38
N GLN A 68 1.76 -4.90 21.02
CA GLN A 68 1.27 -6.28 20.97
C GLN A 68 0.13 -6.47 21.96
N LEU A 69 -1.01 -6.99 21.50
CA LEU A 69 -2.20 -7.25 22.27
C LEU A 69 -2.55 -8.75 22.22
N PRO A 70 -3.12 -9.31 23.27
CA PRO A 70 -3.48 -10.73 23.31
C PRO A 70 -4.59 -11.05 22.31
N GLU A 71 -4.62 -12.29 21.77
CA GLU A 71 -5.60 -12.70 20.76
C GLU A 71 -7.04 -12.62 21.26
N ASN A 72 -7.25 -12.82 22.58
CA ASN A 72 -8.56 -12.81 23.22
C ASN A 72 -8.99 -11.43 23.75
N ILE A 73 -8.26 -10.35 23.39
CA ILE A 73 -8.67 -8.99 23.76
C ILE A 73 -10.08 -8.71 23.23
N SER A 74 -10.93 -8.06 24.01
CA SER A 74 -12.24 -7.63 23.55
C SER A 74 -12.14 -6.48 22.54
N GLN A 75 -13.18 -6.31 21.74
CA GLN A 75 -13.26 -5.16 20.83
C GLN A 75 -13.21 -3.83 21.58
N ASP A 76 -13.93 -3.71 22.68
CA ASP A 76 -13.99 -2.48 23.48
C ASP A 76 -12.60 -2.10 24.03
N GLU A 77 -11.87 -3.07 24.58
CA GLU A 77 -10.48 -2.82 25.03
C GLU A 77 -9.55 -2.40 23.88
N LEU A 78 -9.70 -2.98 22.68
CA LEU A 78 -8.93 -2.56 21.51
C LEU A 78 -9.29 -1.14 21.10
N LEU A 79 -10.57 -0.78 21.14
CA LEU A 79 -11.02 0.60 20.83
C LEU A 79 -10.49 1.62 21.83
N GLU A 80 -10.42 1.29 23.12
CA GLU A 80 -9.79 2.12 24.15
C GLU A 80 -8.30 2.32 23.89
N VAL A 81 -7.59 1.28 23.46
CA VAL A 81 -6.17 1.40 23.07
C VAL A 81 -6.01 2.35 21.86
N ILE A 82 -6.87 2.25 20.86
CA ILE A 82 -6.84 3.14 19.70
C ILE A 82 -7.11 4.58 20.12
N GLU A 83 -8.12 4.80 20.97
CA GLU A 83 -8.47 6.14 21.46
C GLU A 83 -7.33 6.78 22.26
N HIS A 84 -6.61 6.00 23.07
CA HIS A 84 -5.41 6.48 23.74
C HIS A 84 -4.40 7.06 22.73
N TYR A 85 -4.11 6.36 21.62
CA TYR A 85 -3.18 6.86 20.59
C TYR A 85 -3.77 7.98 19.74
N ASN A 86 -5.09 8.03 19.56
CA ASN A 86 -5.76 9.16 18.91
C ASN A 86 -5.52 10.47 19.68
N GLN A 87 -5.59 10.43 21.01
CA GLN A 87 -5.46 11.60 21.88
C GLN A 87 -4.00 11.99 22.14
N ASP A 88 -3.05 11.09 22.02
CA ASP A 88 -1.64 11.38 22.28
C ASP A 88 -0.99 12.10 21.09
N PRO A 89 -0.55 13.39 21.27
CA PRO A 89 0.06 14.18 20.21
C PRO A 89 1.44 13.67 19.78
N LEU A 90 2.04 12.73 20.50
CA LEU A 90 3.32 12.13 20.13
C LEU A 90 3.21 11.13 19.00
N TRP A 91 2.00 10.65 18.71
CA TRP A 91 1.71 9.68 17.64
C TRP A 91 0.99 10.36 16.48
N HIS A 92 1.59 10.29 15.32
CA HIS A 92 1.10 10.90 14.08
C HIS A 92 0.53 9.88 13.11
N GLY A 93 0.91 8.61 13.26
CA GLY A 93 0.40 7.48 12.50
C GLY A 93 -0.03 6.34 13.41
N ILE A 94 -1.24 5.82 13.18
CA ILE A 94 -1.79 4.65 13.83
C ILE A 94 -2.08 3.62 12.73
N LEU A 95 -1.58 2.40 12.95
CA LEU A 95 -1.82 1.27 12.06
C LEU A 95 -2.27 0.08 12.89
N VAL A 96 -3.43 -0.48 12.56
CA VAL A 96 -3.88 -1.77 13.10
C VAL A 96 -3.59 -2.87 12.08
N GLN A 97 -2.71 -3.80 12.45
CA GLN A 97 -2.27 -4.86 11.54
C GLN A 97 -3.40 -5.87 11.27
N LEU A 98 -3.84 -5.96 10.04
CA LEU A 98 -4.79 -6.98 9.59
C LEU A 98 -4.09 -8.30 9.23
N PRO A 99 -4.78 -9.45 9.31
CA PRO A 99 -6.16 -9.62 9.77
C PRO A 99 -6.32 -9.60 11.28
N LEU A 100 -7.50 -9.21 11.77
CA LEU A 100 -7.89 -9.28 13.17
C LEU A 100 -8.54 -10.63 13.49
N PRO A 101 -8.58 -11.05 14.78
CA PRO A 101 -9.36 -12.18 15.22
C PRO A 101 -10.84 -12.05 14.84
N LYS A 102 -11.52 -13.17 14.59
CA LYS A 102 -12.90 -13.19 14.05
C LYS A 102 -13.97 -12.53 14.92
N HIS A 103 -13.71 -12.40 16.21
CA HIS A 103 -14.64 -11.78 17.16
C HIS A 103 -14.54 -10.25 17.19
N ILE A 104 -13.58 -9.67 16.47
CA ILE A 104 -13.38 -8.22 16.35
C ILE A 104 -13.86 -7.78 14.97
N ASP A 105 -14.70 -6.77 14.94
CA ASP A 105 -15.17 -6.12 13.72
C ASP A 105 -14.08 -5.17 13.18
N ALA A 106 -13.44 -5.58 12.09
CA ALA A 106 -12.37 -4.79 11.47
C ALA A 106 -12.85 -3.43 10.95
N ASP A 107 -14.10 -3.31 10.50
CA ASP A 107 -14.64 -2.05 10.02
C ASP A 107 -14.85 -1.06 11.18
N ALA A 108 -15.34 -1.55 12.33
CA ALA A 108 -15.45 -0.73 13.54
C ALA A 108 -14.08 -0.24 14.03
N VAL A 109 -13.06 -1.10 13.99
CA VAL A 109 -11.69 -0.76 14.36
C VAL A 109 -11.10 0.31 13.43
N LEU A 110 -11.27 0.17 12.11
CA LEU A 110 -10.78 1.16 11.15
C LEU A 110 -11.49 2.51 11.30
N LEU A 111 -12.79 2.52 11.64
CA LEU A 111 -13.56 3.73 11.92
C LEU A 111 -13.13 4.44 13.21
N ALA A 112 -12.56 3.74 14.16
CA ALA A 112 -12.13 4.32 15.44
C ALA A 112 -10.79 5.08 15.34
N ILE A 113 -10.01 4.86 14.31
CA ILE A 113 -8.75 5.59 14.09
C ILE A 113 -9.07 7.02 13.66
N ASP A 114 -8.40 8.02 14.26
CA ASP A 114 -8.50 9.40 13.78
C ASP A 114 -8.09 9.46 12.28
N PRO A 115 -8.96 9.93 11.38
CA PRO A 115 -8.66 10.00 9.95
C PRO A 115 -7.37 10.75 9.61
N THR A 116 -6.92 11.67 10.48
CA THR A 116 -5.66 12.42 10.31
C THR A 116 -4.44 11.62 10.71
N LYS A 117 -4.62 10.50 11.43
CA LYS A 117 -3.59 9.55 11.86
C LYS A 117 -3.69 8.19 11.15
N ASP A 118 -4.69 7.98 10.29
CA ASP A 118 -4.87 6.76 9.49
C ASP A 118 -3.84 6.70 8.35
N VAL A 119 -2.62 6.32 8.68
CA VAL A 119 -1.50 6.31 7.71
C VAL A 119 -1.54 5.15 6.72
N ASP A 120 -2.40 4.16 6.91
CA ASP A 120 -2.70 3.15 5.89
C ASP A 120 -3.73 3.65 4.85
N GLY A 121 -4.47 4.74 5.16
CA GLY A 121 -5.44 5.36 4.26
C GLY A 121 -6.73 4.54 4.08
N PHE A 122 -7.11 3.71 5.06
CA PHE A 122 -8.27 2.80 4.95
C PHE A 122 -9.54 3.37 5.57
N HIS A 123 -9.43 4.44 6.35
CA HIS A 123 -10.59 5.06 6.97
C HIS A 123 -11.58 5.56 5.89
N PRO A 124 -12.89 5.29 6.01
CA PRO A 124 -13.90 5.66 5.00
C PRO A 124 -13.89 7.14 4.62
N LEU A 125 -13.58 8.04 5.57
CA LEU A 125 -13.44 9.48 5.27
C LEU A 125 -12.26 9.73 4.31
N ASN A 126 -11.10 9.08 4.51
CA ASN A 126 -9.94 9.21 3.63
C ASN A 126 -10.23 8.62 2.25
N MET A 127 -10.91 7.48 2.20
CA MET A 127 -11.38 6.90 0.95
C MET A 127 -12.37 7.83 0.23
N GLY A 128 -13.31 8.46 0.95
CA GLY A 128 -14.23 9.45 0.40
C GLY A 128 -13.51 10.68 -0.16
N ARG A 129 -12.52 11.21 0.56
CA ARG A 129 -11.67 12.32 0.12
C ARG A 129 -10.84 11.97 -1.13
N LEU A 130 -10.32 10.75 -1.21
CA LEU A 130 -9.62 10.26 -2.39
C LEU A 130 -10.53 10.29 -3.62
N TRP A 131 -11.77 9.82 -3.49
CA TRP A 131 -12.76 9.85 -4.58
C TRP A 131 -13.23 11.27 -4.93
N ALA A 132 -13.27 12.17 -3.97
CA ALA A 132 -13.60 13.59 -4.17
C ALA A 132 -12.43 14.43 -4.75
N GLY A 133 -11.24 13.83 -4.95
CA GLY A 133 -10.07 14.50 -5.53
C GLY A 133 -9.27 15.38 -4.56
N ASN A 134 -9.52 15.28 -3.24
CA ASN A 134 -8.81 16.03 -2.20
C ASN A 134 -8.27 15.13 -1.07
N PRO A 135 -7.47 14.10 -1.39
CA PRO A 135 -6.97 13.17 -0.39
C PRO A 135 -6.01 13.84 0.60
N ILE A 136 -6.09 13.41 1.87
CA ILE A 136 -5.09 13.72 2.89
C ILE A 136 -4.25 12.49 3.24
N MET A 137 -4.82 11.30 3.08
CA MET A 137 -4.17 10.00 3.17
C MET A 137 -4.61 9.16 1.97
N VAL A 138 -3.70 8.35 1.48
CA VAL A 138 -3.93 7.46 0.34
C VAL A 138 -3.47 6.06 0.73
N PRO A 139 -4.18 4.98 0.39
CA PRO A 139 -3.69 3.63 0.66
C PRO A 139 -2.26 3.42 0.19
N SER A 140 -1.39 2.98 1.11
CA SER A 140 0.07 2.97 0.93
C SER A 140 0.52 2.17 -0.31
N THR A 141 -0.12 1.04 -0.61
CA THR A 141 0.24 0.21 -1.78
C THR A 141 -0.06 0.95 -3.10
N PRO A 142 -1.27 1.49 -3.34
CA PRO A 142 -1.54 2.32 -4.51
C PRO A 142 -0.65 3.56 -4.61
N ALA A 143 -0.37 4.23 -3.49
CA ALA A 143 0.55 5.37 -3.47
C ALA A 143 1.95 4.97 -3.96
N GLY A 144 2.47 3.83 -3.51
CA GLY A 144 3.76 3.30 -3.94
C GLY A 144 3.80 2.97 -5.43
N ILE A 145 2.71 2.46 -5.98
CA ILE A 145 2.60 2.21 -7.44
C ILE A 145 2.64 3.53 -8.23
N MET A 146 2.00 4.58 -7.72
CA MET A 146 2.07 5.90 -8.38
C MET A 146 3.48 6.49 -8.36
N GLU A 147 4.25 6.32 -7.29
CA GLU A 147 5.66 6.71 -7.26
C GLU A 147 6.52 5.88 -8.23
N MET A 148 6.22 4.58 -8.41
CA MET A 148 6.87 3.77 -9.45
C MET A 148 6.59 4.32 -10.85
N PHE A 149 5.35 4.66 -11.18
CA PHE A 149 5.04 5.25 -12.48
C PHE A 149 5.80 6.55 -12.71
N LYS A 150 5.91 7.40 -11.70
CA LYS A 150 6.66 8.65 -11.75
C LYS A 150 8.17 8.42 -11.95
N GLU A 151 8.79 7.53 -11.17
CA GLU A 151 10.24 7.25 -11.25
C GLU A 151 10.64 6.68 -12.62
N TYR A 152 9.81 5.81 -13.18
CA TYR A 152 10.08 5.18 -14.48
C TYR A 152 9.56 5.98 -15.69
N GLY A 153 9.03 7.20 -15.46
CA GLY A 153 8.52 8.06 -16.54
C GLY A 153 7.36 7.46 -17.31
N ILE A 154 6.53 6.64 -16.64
CA ILE A 154 5.38 5.98 -17.25
C ILE A 154 4.23 7.00 -17.33
N ASP A 155 3.91 7.41 -18.53
CA ASP A 155 2.79 8.30 -18.80
C ASP A 155 1.45 7.57 -18.63
N LEU A 156 0.52 8.20 -17.90
CA LEU A 156 -0.81 7.67 -17.57
C LEU A 156 -1.92 8.36 -18.37
N GLU A 157 -1.68 9.58 -18.87
CA GLU A 157 -2.68 10.38 -19.54
C GLU A 157 -3.17 9.73 -20.84
N GLY A 158 -4.48 9.59 -20.97
CA GLY A 158 -5.12 8.96 -22.12
C GLY A 158 -4.92 7.45 -22.24
N LYS A 159 -4.19 6.81 -21.31
CA LYS A 159 -3.95 5.36 -21.33
C LYS A 159 -5.17 4.58 -20.87
N ARG A 160 -5.31 3.38 -21.40
CA ARG A 160 -6.28 2.40 -20.92
C ARG A 160 -5.67 1.61 -19.78
N ALA A 161 -6.18 1.83 -18.57
CA ALA A 161 -5.75 1.10 -17.39
C ALA A 161 -6.79 0.05 -17.02
N VAL A 162 -6.34 -1.17 -16.79
CA VAL A 162 -7.17 -2.25 -16.25
C VAL A 162 -6.62 -2.63 -14.88
N VAL A 163 -7.48 -2.62 -13.88
CA VAL A 163 -7.18 -3.08 -12.53
C VAL A 163 -7.93 -4.39 -12.29
N ILE A 164 -7.19 -5.47 -12.06
CA ILE A 164 -7.74 -6.78 -11.69
C ILE A 164 -7.73 -6.89 -10.18
N GLY A 165 -8.92 -6.84 -9.57
CA GLY A 165 -9.13 -6.79 -8.12
C GLY A 165 -9.86 -5.52 -7.69
N ARG A 166 -10.78 -5.66 -6.72
CA ARG A 166 -11.65 -4.56 -6.25
C ARG A 166 -11.66 -4.40 -4.73
N SER A 167 -10.55 -4.74 -4.07
CA SER A 167 -10.42 -4.55 -2.63
C SER A 167 -10.46 -3.05 -2.27
N ASN A 168 -10.89 -2.75 -1.05
CA ASN A 168 -10.87 -1.38 -0.53
C ASN A 168 -9.44 -0.88 -0.30
N ILE A 169 -8.49 -1.80 -0.10
CA ILE A 169 -7.11 -1.47 0.24
C ILE A 169 -6.19 -1.27 -0.98
N VAL A 170 -6.53 -1.85 -2.16
CA VAL A 170 -5.71 -1.72 -3.38
C VAL A 170 -6.56 -1.40 -4.60
N GLY A 171 -7.47 -2.28 -5.01
CA GLY A 171 -8.11 -2.20 -6.33
C GLY A 171 -8.92 -0.92 -6.56
N LYS A 172 -9.81 -0.57 -5.63
CA LYS A 172 -10.62 0.65 -5.72
C LYS A 172 -9.76 1.93 -5.64
N PRO A 173 -8.87 2.10 -4.65
CA PRO A 173 -8.02 3.29 -4.58
C PRO A 173 -7.07 3.40 -5.78
N MET A 174 -6.53 2.28 -6.28
CA MET A 174 -5.69 2.30 -7.48
C MET A 174 -6.46 2.80 -8.71
N ALA A 175 -7.69 2.33 -8.88
CA ALA A 175 -8.54 2.79 -9.98
C ALA A 175 -8.78 4.31 -9.90
N GLN A 176 -9.01 4.85 -8.71
CA GLN A 176 -9.20 6.28 -8.52
C GLN A 176 -7.93 7.09 -8.77
N LEU A 177 -6.77 6.63 -8.33
CA LEU A 177 -5.50 7.30 -8.58
C LEU A 177 -5.14 7.35 -10.06
N LEU A 178 -5.39 6.27 -10.80
CA LEU A 178 -5.21 6.22 -12.25
C LEU A 178 -6.18 7.18 -12.96
N LEU A 179 -7.45 7.19 -12.55
CA LEU A 179 -8.46 8.12 -13.07
C LEU A 179 -8.05 9.58 -12.83
N ALA A 180 -7.55 9.91 -11.65
CA ALA A 180 -7.08 11.24 -11.29
C ALA A 180 -5.86 11.71 -12.12
N LYS A 181 -5.18 10.77 -12.80
CA LYS A 181 -4.11 11.03 -13.77
C LYS A 181 -4.55 10.91 -15.23
N ASN A 182 -5.84 11.11 -15.49
CA ASN A 182 -6.46 11.10 -16.81
C ASN A 182 -6.39 9.76 -17.56
N ALA A 183 -6.18 8.64 -16.87
CA ALA A 183 -6.31 7.33 -17.48
C ALA A 183 -7.80 6.93 -17.64
N THR A 184 -8.12 6.18 -18.68
CA THR A 184 -9.42 5.50 -18.80
C THR A 184 -9.36 4.18 -18.07
N VAL A 185 -10.09 4.05 -16.97
CA VAL A 185 -9.94 2.92 -16.05
C VAL A 185 -11.06 1.92 -16.18
N THR A 186 -10.71 0.64 -16.24
CA THR A 186 -11.62 -0.49 -16.12
C THR A 186 -11.28 -1.29 -14.86
N LEU A 187 -12.16 -1.27 -13.86
CA LEU A 187 -12.02 -2.07 -12.65
C LEU A 187 -12.72 -3.42 -12.83
N THR A 188 -11.98 -4.53 -12.65
CA THR A 188 -12.47 -5.90 -12.87
C THR A 188 -12.41 -6.74 -11.59
N HIS A 189 -13.13 -7.83 -11.57
CA HIS A 189 -13.29 -8.69 -10.39
C HIS A 189 -13.68 -10.13 -10.77
N SER A 190 -13.83 -11.00 -9.80
CA SER A 190 -14.15 -12.43 -9.98
C SER A 190 -15.47 -12.74 -10.74
N ARG A 191 -16.35 -11.75 -10.90
CA ARG A 191 -17.60 -11.86 -11.66
C ARG A 191 -17.53 -11.21 -13.04
N THR A 192 -16.34 -10.72 -13.45
CA THR A 192 -16.15 -10.10 -14.77
C THR A 192 -16.10 -11.18 -15.86
N HIS A 193 -16.98 -11.07 -16.84
CA HIS A 193 -16.99 -11.96 -18.00
C HIS A 193 -15.85 -11.62 -18.96
N HIS A 194 -15.26 -12.63 -19.57
CA HIS A 194 -14.21 -12.49 -20.58
C HIS A 194 -13.00 -11.65 -20.10
N LEU A 195 -12.60 -11.83 -18.83
CA LEU A 195 -11.53 -11.06 -18.18
C LEU A 195 -10.23 -10.99 -19.02
N PRO A 196 -9.71 -12.08 -19.63
CA PRO A 196 -8.52 -11.99 -20.47
C PRO A 196 -8.67 -11.01 -21.64
N LYS A 197 -9.84 -11.00 -22.32
CA LYS A 197 -10.10 -10.08 -23.43
C LYS A 197 -10.14 -8.61 -23.02
N ILE A 198 -10.61 -8.34 -21.80
CA ILE A 198 -10.64 -6.97 -21.22
C ILE A 198 -9.21 -6.56 -20.86
N ALA A 199 -8.49 -7.41 -20.14
CA ALA A 199 -7.13 -7.14 -19.69
C ALA A 199 -6.15 -6.94 -20.86
N LYS A 200 -6.29 -7.73 -21.94
CA LYS A 200 -5.45 -7.63 -23.14
C LYS A 200 -5.55 -6.29 -23.89
N ARG A 201 -6.50 -5.44 -23.55
CA ARG A 201 -6.63 -4.08 -24.11
C ARG A 201 -5.89 -3.02 -23.32
N ALA A 202 -5.35 -3.38 -22.15
CA ALA A 202 -4.72 -2.45 -21.24
C ALA A 202 -3.35 -2.02 -21.76
N ASP A 203 -3.10 -0.70 -21.70
CA ASP A 203 -1.76 -0.11 -21.79
C ASP A 203 -1.06 -0.25 -20.43
N ILE A 204 -1.84 -0.21 -19.33
CA ILE A 204 -1.41 -0.39 -17.98
C ILE A 204 -2.29 -1.45 -17.30
N LEU A 205 -1.68 -2.52 -16.83
CA LEU A 205 -2.35 -3.61 -16.14
C LEU A 205 -1.86 -3.69 -14.69
N VAL A 206 -2.77 -3.51 -13.73
CA VAL A 206 -2.49 -3.69 -12.29
C VAL A 206 -3.23 -4.91 -11.79
N VAL A 207 -2.51 -5.85 -11.18
CA VAL A 207 -3.07 -7.12 -10.70
C VAL A 207 -2.95 -7.22 -9.19
N ALA A 208 -4.09 -7.36 -8.50
CA ALA A 208 -4.18 -7.36 -7.03
C ALA A 208 -5.32 -8.29 -6.56
N ILE A 209 -5.15 -9.61 -6.71
CA ILE A 209 -6.18 -10.61 -6.41
C ILE A 209 -5.72 -11.71 -5.45
N GLY A 210 -4.43 -11.79 -5.11
CA GLY A 210 -3.88 -12.78 -4.19
C GLY A 210 -3.99 -14.22 -4.73
N ARG A 211 -3.76 -14.40 -6.03
CA ARG A 211 -3.79 -15.72 -6.70
C ARG A 211 -2.52 -15.95 -7.51
N ALA A 212 -1.69 -16.86 -7.02
CA ALA A 212 -0.41 -17.19 -7.64
C ALA A 212 -0.52 -17.44 -9.16
N LYS A 213 0.26 -16.69 -9.96
CA LYS A 213 0.44 -16.86 -11.39
C LYS A 213 -0.85 -16.93 -12.22
N PHE A 214 -1.90 -16.25 -11.75
CA PHE A 214 -3.21 -16.26 -12.39
C PHE A 214 -3.21 -15.54 -13.75
N VAL A 215 -2.48 -14.43 -13.86
CA VAL A 215 -2.39 -13.64 -15.09
C VAL A 215 -1.24 -14.16 -15.94
N THR A 216 -1.59 -14.71 -17.11
CA THR A 216 -0.67 -15.25 -18.11
C THR A 216 -0.57 -14.33 -19.33
N ALA A 217 0.23 -14.70 -20.33
CA ALA A 217 0.39 -13.97 -21.59
C ALA A 217 -0.94 -13.63 -22.30
N ASP A 218 -1.98 -14.43 -22.10
CA ASP A 218 -3.30 -14.21 -22.71
C ASP A 218 -4.01 -12.94 -22.22
N PHE A 219 -3.61 -12.44 -21.04
CA PHE A 219 -4.17 -11.24 -20.41
C PHE A 219 -3.45 -9.97 -20.84
N VAL A 220 -2.28 -10.08 -21.47
CA VAL A 220 -1.37 -8.95 -21.63
C VAL A 220 -1.28 -8.50 -23.07
N LYS A 221 -1.39 -7.21 -23.31
CA LYS A 221 -1.10 -6.55 -24.57
C LYS A 221 0.42 -6.41 -24.73
N GLU A 222 0.94 -6.64 -25.92
CA GLU A 222 2.33 -6.34 -26.22
C GLU A 222 2.66 -4.87 -25.95
N GLY A 223 3.76 -4.63 -25.26
CA GLY A 223 4.18 -3.29 -24.82
C GLY A 223 3.46 -2.73 -23.60
N ALA A 224 2.57 -3.48 -22.95
CA ALA A 224 1.89 -3.03 -21.73
C ALA A 224 2.85 -2.85 -20.55
N VAL A 225 2.50 -1.94 -19.65
CA VAL A 225 3.07 -1.83 -18.31
C VAL A 225 2.30 -2.76 -17.38
N VAL A 226 3.00 -3.65 -16.67
CA VAL A 226 2.38 -4.66 -15.79
C VAL A 226 2.85 -4.46 -14.35
N ILE A 227 1.91 -4.18 -13.46
CA ILE A 227 2.15 -4.02 -12.02
C ILE A 227 1.53 -5.21 -11.29
N ASP A 228 2.37 -6.06 -10.74
CA ASP A 228 1.97 -7.19 -9.93
C ASP A 228 2.03 -6.83 -8.44
N VAL A 229 0.87 -6.77 -7.82
CA VAL A 229 0.72 -6.47 -6.37
C VAL A 229 0.67 -7.75 -5.54
N GLY A 230 0.48 -8.90 -6.21
CA GLY A 230 0.34 -10.19 -5.54
C GLY A 230 1.57 -10.56 -4.72
N MET A 231 1.33 -11.18 -3.57
CA MET A 231 2.37 -11.78 -2.76
C MET A 231 1.88 -13.15 -2.29
N ASN A 232 2.21 -14.16 -3.06
CA ASN A 232 1.78 -15.52 -2.86
C ASN A 232 2.99 -16.45 -2.64
N ARG A 233 2.71 -17.70 -2.31
CA ARG A 233 3.67 -18.79 -2.40
C ARG A 233 3.19 -19.79 -3.45
N ASP A 234 4.09 -20.22 -4.31
CA ASP A 234 3.82 -21.29 -5.25
C ASP A 234 3.81 -22.66 -4.55
N GLU A 235 3.57 -23.71 -5.30
CA GLU A 235 3.53 -25.10 -4.84
C GLU A 235 4.84 -25.57 -4.18
N ASN A 236 5.97 -24.90 -4.48
CA ASN A 236 7.29 -25.16 -3.88
C ASN A 236 7.58 -24.25 -2.68
N GLY A 237 6.61 -23.42 -2.26
CA GLY A 237 6.77 -22.46 -1.17
C GLY A 237 7.56 -21.20 -1.54
N LYS A 238 7.97 -21.03 -2.81
CA LYS A 238 8.69 -19.85 -3.31
C LYS A 238 7.73 -18.67 -3.45
N LEU A 239 8.19 -17.47 -3.08
CA LEU A 239 7.41 -16.25 -3.28
C LEU A 239 7.19 -15.99 -4.77
N CYS A 240 5.95 -15.70 -5.12
CA CYS A 240 5.53 -15.31 -6.47
C CYS A 240 4.38 -14.30 -6.42
N GLY A 241 4.12 -13.65 -7.53
CA GLY A 241 3.01 -12.71 -7.67
C GLY A 241 1.72 -13.36 -8.18
N ASP A 242 0.77 -12.48 -8.53
CA ASP A 242 -0.47 -12.83 -9.22
C ASP A 242 -0.23 -13.04 -10.72
N VAL A 243 0.90 -12.56 -11.24
CA VAL A 243 1.30 -12.64 -12.64
C VAL A 243 2.29 -13.80 -12.84
N ASP A 244 2.08 -14.58 -13.89
CA ASP A 244 3.07 -15.54 -14.36
C ASP A 244 4.19 -14.78 -15.09
N PHE A 245 5.21 -14.40 -14.30
CA PHE A 245 6.26 -13.50 -14.71
C PHE A 245 6.98 -13.97 -15.98
N ASP A 246 7.30 -15.25 -16.05
CA ASP A 246 8.08 -15.81 -17.17
C ASP A 246 7.34 -15.74 -18.51
N SER A 247 6.01 -15.92 -18.49
CA SER A 247 5.18 -15.84 -19.69
C SER A 247 4.84 -14.39 -20.08
N VAL A 248 4.78 -13.47 -19.11
CA VAL A 248 4.32 -12.08 -19.30
C VAL A 248 5.47 -11.13 -19.59
N ALA A 249 6.62 -11.29 -18.92
CA ALA A 249 7.75 -10.39 -19.07
C ALA A 249 8.19 -10.16 -20.53
N PRO A 250 8.25 -11.18 -21.41
CA PRO A 250 8.63 -10.94 -22.81
C PRO A 250 7.68 -10.01 -23.58
N LEU A 251 6.43 -9.86 -23.14
CA LEU A 251 5.41 -9.03 -23.78
C LEU A 251 5.37 -7.61 -23.21
N ALA A 252 5.74 -7.44 -21.94
CA ALA A 252 5.63 -6.16 -21.23
C ALA A 252 6.73 -5.18 -21.63
N SER A 253 6.41 -3.87 -21.69
CA SER A 253 7.44 -2.82 -21.74
C SER A 253 8.09 -2.64 -20.38
N HIS A 254 7.27 -2.68 -19.32
CA HIS A 254 7.70 -2.57 -17.93
C HIS A 254 6.95 -3.60 -17.09
N ILE A 255 7.63 -4.20 -16.13
CA ILE A 255 7.01 -5.16 -15.22
C ILE A 255 7.65 -5.10 -13.83
N THR A 256 6.84 -5.23 -12.77
CA THR A 256 7.35 -5.38 -11.41
C THR A 256 7.71 -6.83 -11.13
N PRO A 257 8.86 -7.12 -10.50
CA PRO A 257 9.20 -8.46 -10.01
C PRO A 257 8.48 -8.76 -8.69
N VAL A 258 8.29 -10.04 -8.38
CA VAL A 258 7.86 -10.50 -7.04
C VAL A 258 8.80 -11.63 -6.60
N PRO A 259 9.56 -11.43 -5.50
CA PRO A 259 9.64 -10.25 -4.64
C PRO A 259 10.44 -9.08 -5.25
N GLY A 260 10.37 -7.90 -4.59
CA GLY A 260 11.20 -6.75 -4.94
C GLY A 260 10.50 -5.63 -5.73
N GLY A 261 9.25 -5.86 -6.13
CA GLY A 261 8.39 -4.85 -6.77
C GLY A 261 7.60 -4.00 -5.75
N VAL A 262 6.27 -4.18 -5.72
CA VAL A 262 5.34 -3.33 -4.97
C VAL A 262 5.51 -3.40 -3.44
N GLY A 263 5.84 -4.57 -2.88
CA GLY A 263 5.90 -4.76 -1.43
C GLY A 263 6.80 -3.77 -0.67
N PRO A 264 8.07 -3.55 -1.07
CA PRO A 264 8.95 -2.56 -0.45
C PRO A 264 8.37 -1.14 -0.47
N MET A 265 7.70 -0.76 -1.56
CA MET A 265 7.10 0.56 -1.71
C MET A 265 5.93 0.80 -0.76
N THR A 266 5.15 -0.24 -0.42
CA THR A 266 4.07 -0.13 0.57
C THR A 266 4.60 0.34 1.92
N VAL A 267 5.71 -0.23 2.40
CA VAL A 267 6.34 0.18 3.67
C VAL A 267 6.91 1.59 3.58
N THR A 268 7.50 1.93 2.45
CA THR A 268 8.06 3.28 2.21
C THR A 268 6.97 4.35 2.24
N MET A 269 5.83 4.10 1.58
CA MET A 269 4.72 5.07 1.59
C MET A 269 4.05 5.20 2.95
N LEU A 270 4.03 4.15 3.76
CA LEU A 270 3.60 4.25 5.14
C LEU A 270 4.49 5.22 5.94
N MET A 271 5.81 5.20 5.72
CA MET A 271 6.72 6.17 6.34
C MET A 271 6.47 7.59 5.81
N GLU A 272 6.35 7.77 4.50
CA GLU A 272 6.06 9.09 3.92
C GLU A 272 4.76 9.68 4.49
N GLN A 273 3.69 8.89 4.57
CA GLN A 273 2.40 9.34 5.10
C GLN A 273 2.46 9.66 6.61
N THR A 274 3.26 8.93 7.38
CA THR A 274 3.49 9.23 8.80
C THR A 274 4.25 10.54 8.96
N TYR A 275 5.28 10.79 8.15
CA TYR A 275 5.99 12.06 8.08
C TYR A 275 5.04 13.21 7.74
N GLU A 276 4.26 13.07 6.68
CA GLU A 276 3.28 14.06 6.25
C GLU A 276 2.19 14.34 7.32
N ALA A 277 1.78 13.31 8.06
CA ALA A 277 0.87 13.48 9.19
C ALA A 277 1.48 14.35 10.30
N ALA A 278 2.76 14.13 10.63
CA ALA A 278 3.49 14.95 11.59
C ALA A 278 3.61 16.42 11.14
N VAL A 279 3.93 16.64 9.85
CA VAL A 279 3.99 17.99 9.28
C VAL A 279 2.63 18.69 9.32
N ARG A 280 1.54 17.96 9.04
CA ARG A 280 0.18 18.52 9.12
C ARG A 280 -0.23 18.87 10.54
N ALA A 281 0.21 18.11 11.53
CA ALA A 281 -0.08 18.38 12.94
C ALA A 281 0.53 19.71 13.43
N LEU A 282 1.65 20.15 12.85
CA LEU A 282 2.28 21.45 13.16
C LEU A 282 1.49 22.66 12.65
N LYS A 283 0.57 22.47 11.71
CA LYS A 283 -0.19 23.56 11.09
C LYS A 283 -1.56 23.79 11.76
N LYS A 284 -1.86 23.00 12.78
CA LYS A 284 -3.06 23.14 13.61
C LYS A 284 -2.73 23.94 14.88
#